data_f2c6e8f8761691b353c93c228496b7e3
#
_entry.id   f2c6e8f8761691b353c93c228496b7e3
#
_cell.length_a   1.000
_cell.length_b   1.000
_cell.length_c   1.000
_cell.angle_alpha   90.00
_cell.angle_beta   90.00
_cell.angle_gamma   90.00
#
_symmetry.space_group_name_H-M   'P 1'
#
loop_
_entity.id
_entity.type
_entity.pdbx_description
1 polymer ?
#
loop_
_entity_poly.entity_id
_entity_poly.type
_entity_poly.pdbx_seq_one_letter_code
_entity_poly.pdbx_strand_id
1 'polypeptide(L)'
;MLTPCCPTGRSHLCPGPPSTRSSQTLAIKLVAAFLLAWIWAESPAIAQAPPEVIVNPQQFGLDLPPGPMRAGGGRRVVVASDPEPVVGRILVEVGDYLAVMLPNGRIVTHPTRDVSPTDRPFAPASPDRIGEQLAQGPLARFRVRNSRHFVFVSNASDEFTTVTARMLESMVPGLMGFAELMKLPANEPELPMPVIIFRTQEEYRQFGRMPPGVIAYYNVLENYVALCEENSLVGVRPELALQLAFSTIAHEGAHQILGNIGVQQRLSRWPMWLSEGLAEYLAPTAPGKKLRWKGAGQINDSRMFELENYLKSRDSDPADGQMIEHTVLAGRLTSTGYASAWALVHHLAKNHRPEFQRLLSEASRLGPLQGETRIEVPGICRANLAAFTKTMGNDLGGIEQKLVAHLKRQPYVDPFADLPHFAAIVTSGNGNRPRREANVFHTREQAEKWSADTMGRLPDDMRGSAKALIRTFPNRAAAEAFARQARP
;
A
#
# COMPACT_ATOMS: atom_id res chain seq x y z
N MET A 1 -9.57 -8.05 -0.96
CA MET A 1 -8.24 -8.66 -1.13
C MET A 1 -7.27 -7.87 -0.29
N LEU A 2 -6.70 -8.48 0.72
CA LEU A 2 -5.80 -7.84 1.66
C LEU A 2 -4.39 -8.31 1.32
N THR A 3 -3.56 -7.42 0.89
CA THR A 3 -2.12 -7.67 0.89
C THR A 3 -1.61 -7.32 2.28
N PRO A 4 -1.16 -8.28 3.07
CA PRO A 4 -0.43 -7.95 4.26
C PRO A 4 1.04 -7.80 3.89
N CYS A 5 1.58 -6.61 4.07
CA CYS A 5 3.01 -6.52 4.38
C CYS A 5 3.25 -7.42 5.59
N CYS A 6 4.07 -8.42 5.40
CA CYS A 6 4.30 -9.52 6.32
C CYS A 6 4.76 -9.01 7.69
N PRO A 7 4.11 -9.34 8.76
CA PRO A 7 4.76 -9.39 10.06
C PRO A 7 5.00 -10.85 10.43
N THR A 8 6.25 -11.23 10.56
CA THR A 8 6.65 -12.40 11.32
C THR A 8 6.31 -12.15 12.79
N GLY A 9 5.17 -12.58 13.25
CA GLY A 9 4.74 -12.43 14.64
C GLY A 9 4.33 -13.77 15.23
N ARG A 10 5.11 -14.26 16.17
CA ARG A 10 4.72 -15.37 17.04
C ARG A 10 3.54 -14.92 17.90
N SER A 11 2.50 -15.73 17.91
CA SER A 11 1.39 -15.66 18.84
C SER A 11 1.85 -15.88 20.29
N HIS A 12 1.66 -14.90 21.15
CA HIS A 12 1.59 -15.10 22.59
C HIS A 12 0.30 -14.50 23.12
N LEU A 13 -0.39 -15.33 23.89
CA LEU A 13 -1.63 -15.11 24.59
C LEU A 13 -1.54 -13.91 25.56
N CYS A 14 -2.58 -13.09 25.56
CA CYS A 14 -2.83 -12.06 26.57
C CYS A 14 -3.39 -12.69 27.85
N PRO A 15 -3.00 -12.21 29.01
CA PRO A 15 -3.83 -12.22 30.21
C PRO A 15 -4.45 -10.84 30.45
N GLY A 16 -5.69 -10.85 30.92
CA GLY A 16 -6.52 -9.69 31.17
C GLY A 16 -6.14 -8.86 32.40
N PRO A 17 -6.85 -7.76 32.65
CA PRO A 17 -6.44 -6.71 33.58
C PRO A 17 -6.88 -7.01 35.03
N PRO A 18 -6.20 -6.44 36.00
CA PRO A 18 -6.81 -6.22 37.32
C PRO A 18 -7.15 -4.74 37.56
N SER A 19 -8.16 -4.59 38.29
CA SER A 19 -8.92 -3.43 38.72
C SER A 19 -8.27 -2.57 39.79
N THR A 20 -8.56 -1.26 39.72
CA THR A 20 -8.96 -0.30 40.75
C THR A 20 -8.08 -0.02 41.98
N ARG A 21 -7.89 1.24 42.23
CA ARG A 21 -8.25 2.16 43.33
C ARG A 21 -7.16 3.11 43.72
N SER A 22 -7.48 4.38 43.54
CA SER A 22 -7.71 5.46 44.56
C SER A 22 -6.48 5.88 45.33
N SER A 23 -6.15 7.09 45.41
CA SER A 23 -6.66 8.31 45.95
C SER A 23 -5.53 9.23 46.37
N GLN A 24 -5.72 10.52 46.10
CA GLN A 24 -5.49 11.68 46.99
C GLN A 24 -4.08 11.80 47.66
N THR A 25 -3.39 12.90 47.73
CA THR A 25 -3.82 14.23 48.17
C THR A 25 -2.63 15.23 48.03
N LEU A 26 -2.93 16.45 47.65
CA LEU A 26 -2.57 17.76 48.27
C LEU A 26 -1.08 18.13 48.37
N ALA A 27 -0.67 19.12 47.62
CA ALA A 27 -0.69 20.55 47.97
C ALA A 27 0.56 21.13 48.64
N ILE A 28 1.01 22.25 48.11
CA ILE A 28 1.35 23.52 48.78
C ILE A 28 2.83 23.91 48.92
N LYS A 29 3.09 25.07 48.31
CA LYS A 29 3.85 26.30 48.64
C LYS A 29 5.29 26.34 48.13
N LEU A 30 5.59 27.25 47.24
CA LEU A 30 5.73 28.73 47.26
C LEU A 30 7.03 29.25 47.85
N VAL A 31 7.75 30.00 46.99
CA VAL A 31 8.49 31.24 47.27
C VAL A 31 9.90 31.12 47.82
N ALA A 32 10.89 31.55 47.06
CA ALA A 32 11.67 32.76 47.31
C ALA A 32 12.70 32.96 46.20
N ALA A 33 12.66 34.14 45.72
CA ALA A 33 13.49 34.81 44.77
C ALA A 33 14.80 35.32 45.39
N PHE A 34 15.72 35.64 44.54
CA PHE A 34 16.60 36.81 44.48
C PHE A 34 18.11 36.52 44.31
N LEU A 35 18.58 37.00 43.15
CA LEU A 35 19.80 37.71 42.84
C LEU A 35 21.16 37.10 43.27
N LEU A 36 21.96 36.81 42.26
CA LEU A 36 23.27 37.46 42.12
C LEU A 36 23.77 37.28 40.66
N ALA A 37 24.13 38.41 40.11
CA ALA A 37 24.59 38.60 38.76
C ALA A 37 26.06 38.27 38.56
N TRP A 38 26.38 37.97 37.29
CA TRP A 38 27.69 38.17 36.66
C TRP A 38 28.90 37.38 37.11
N ILE A 39 29.21 36.35 36.33
CA ILE A 39 30.55 36.19 35.77
C ILE A 39 30.37 35.60 34.35
N TRP A 40 30.66 36.41 33.36
CA TRP A 40 30.85 35.95 31.99
C TRP A 40 32.16 35.15 31.92
N ALA A 41 32.08 33.86 31.90
CA ALA A 41 33.09 32.97 31.32
C ALA A 41 32.48 32.43 30.02
N GLU A 42 32.98 32.89 28.90
CA GLU A 42 32.75 32.26 27.60
C GLU A 42 33.32 30.84 27.68
N SER A 43 32.49 29.89 28.10
CA SER A 43 32.77 28.49 27.84
C SER A 43 32.57 28.27 26.33
N PRO A 44 33.55 27.68 25.63
CA PRO A 44 33.33 27.28 24.25
C PRO A 44 32.12 26.39 24.25
N ALA A 45 31.11 26.76 23.48
CA ALA A 45 29.93 25.95 23.22
C ALA A 45 30.45 24.61 22.67
N ILE A 46 30.51 23.62 23.53
CA ILE A 46 30.66 22.22 23.09
C ILE A 46 29.45 21.98 22.23
N ALA A 47 29.65 21.95 20.92
CA ALA A 47 28.61 21.57 19.98
C ALA A 47 28.07 20.23 20.47
N GLN A 48 26.90 20.24 21.10
CA GLN A 48 26.22 19.00 21.48
C GLN A 48 26.05 18.20 20.19
N ALA A 49 26.66 17.03 20.16
CA ALA A 49 26.41 16.09 19.07
C ALA A 49 24.88 15.95 18.91
N PRO A 50 24.36 15.96 17.68
CA PRO A 50 22.92 15.81 17.46
C PRO A 50 22.43 14.59 18.23
N PRO A 51 21.26 14.64 18.88
CA PRO A 51 20.77 13.55 19.71
C PRO A 51 20.76 12.28 18.87
N GLU A 52 21.35 11.23 19.42
CA GLU A 52 21.49 9.93 18.77
C GLU A 52 20.08 9.36 18.53
N VAL A 53 19.74 9.14 17.26
CA VAL A 53 18.41 8.66 16.89
C VAL A 53 18.32 7.18 17.22
N ILE A 54 17.54 6.83 18.26
CA ILE A 54 17.24 5.44 18.60
C ILE A 54 16.09 4.96 17.74
N VAL A 55 16.32 3.91 16.96
CA VAL A 55 15.30 3.27 16.12
C VAL A 55 14.94 1.89 16.64
N ASN A 56 13.71 1.45 16.36
CA ASN A 56 13.28 0.07 16.56
C ASN A 56 13.23 -0.66 15.20
N PRO A 57 14.24 -1.48 14.86
CA PRO A 57 14.33 -2.15 13.56
C PRO A 57 13.22 -3.16 13.30
N GLN A 58 12.59 -3.72 14.36
CA GLN A 58 11.47 -4.67 14.23
C GLN A 58 10.28 -4.06 13.50
N GLN A 59 10.08 -2.74 13.59
CA GLN A 59 9.05 -2.03 12.84
C GLN A 59 9.28 -2.06 11.32
N PHE A 60 10.50 -2.36 10.88
CA PHE A 60 10.90 -2.50 9.47
C PHE A 60 11.10 -3.98 9.06
N GLY A 61 10.66 -4.91 9.91
CA GLY A 61 10.79 -6.35 9.65
C GLY A 61 12.17 -6.95 9.95
N LEU A 62 13.09 -6.17 10.55
CA LEU A 62 14.39 -6.68 10.99
C LEU A 62 14.31 -7.14 12.44
N ASP A 63 14.72 -8.39 12.69
CA ASP A 63 14.74 -8.95 14.03
C ASP A 63 16.05 -8.52 14.76
N LEU A 64 16.09 -7.25 15.14
CA LEU A 64 17.19 -6.62 15.85
C LEU A 64 16.68 -5.84 17.06
N PRO A 65 17.50 -5.72 18.14
CA PRO A 65 17.15 -4.86 19.27
C PRO A 65 17.12 -3.37 18.84
N PRO A 66 16.34 -2.54 19.51
CA PRO A 66 16.40 -1.09 19.35
C PRO A 66 17.81 -0.57 19.72
N GLY A 67 18.26 0.43 18.97
CA GLY A 67 19.59 1.01 19.20
C GLY A 67 19.84 2.28 18.41
N PRO A 68 20.98 2.91 18.65
CA PRO A 68 21.43 4.07 17.87
C PRO A 68 21.66 3.68 16.41
N MET A 69 21.19 4.53 15.51
CA MET A 69 21.25 4.30 14.07
C MET A 69 22.38 5.09 13.42
N ARG A 70 23.12 4.41 12.54
CA ARG A 70 24.13 5.04 11.69
C ARG A 70 23.97 4.55 10.24
N ALA A 71 23.83 5.47 9.28
CA ALA A 71 23.71 5.13 7.87
C ALA A 71 24.94 4.36 7.36
N GLY A 72 24.71 3.44 6.42
CA GLY A 72 25.78 2.58 5.86
C GLY A 72 26.86 3.36 5.10
N GLY A 73 26.51 4.49 4.47
CA GLY A 73 27.49 5.40 3.84
C GLY A 73 28.31 4.77 2.71
N GLY A 74 27.79 3.75 2.03
CA GLY A 74 28.51 3.03 0.99
C GLY A 74 29.58 2.03 1.50
N ARG A 75 29.70 1.86 2.83
CA ARG A 75 30.62 0.87 3.44
C ARG A 75 30.24 -0.55 3.05
N ARG A 76 31.25 -1.40 2.97
CA ARG A 76 31.10 -2.81 2.57
C ARG A 76 31.76 -3.72 3.58
N VAL A 77 31.27 -4.95 3.67
CA VAL A 77 31.77 -5.99 4.53
C VAL A 77 31.84 -7.32 3.80
N VAL A 78 32.77 -8.17 4.22
CA VAL A 78 32.77 -9.57 3.83
C VAL A 78 31.84 -10.32 4.79
N VAL A 79 30.88 -11.01 4.22
CA VAL A 79 29.90 -11.84 4.93
C VAL A 79 30.19 -13.31 4.59
N ALA A 80 30.21 -14.17 5.61
CA ALA A 80 30.29 -15.60 5.40
C ALA A 80 29.06 -16.09 4.63
N SER A 81 29.27 -16.86 3.57
CA SER A 81 28.23 -17.42 2.71
C SER A 81 28.74 -18.76 2.14
N ASP A 82 27.84 -19.67 1.85
CA ASP A 82 28.14 -20.93 1.21
C ASP A 82 27.88 -20.79 -0.31
N PRO A 83 28.80 -21.25 -1.20
CA PRO A 83 30.09 -21.91 -0.91
C PRO A 83 31.24 -20.94 -0.59
N GLU A 84 31.10 -19.63 -0.83
CA GLU A 84 32.19 -18.65 -0.67
C GLU A 84 31.71 -17.38 0.02
N PRO A 85 32.57 -16.70 0.81
CA PRO A 85 32.27 -15.41 1.40
C PRO A 85 31.97 -14.36 0.32
N VAL A 86 30.95 -13.54 0.54
CA VAL A 86 30.50 -12.50 -0.38
C VAL A 86 30.73 -11.11 0.16
N VAL A 87 30.87 -10.12 -0.73
CA VAL A 87 30.92 -8.71 -0.34
C VAL A 87 29.49 -8.18 -0.25
N GLY A 88 29.08 -7.77 0.93
CA GLY A 88 27.80 -7.13 1.18
C GLY A 88 27.93 -5.61 1.31
N ARG A 89 26.87 -4.87 0.94
CA ARG A 89 26.75 -3.42 1.11
C ARG A 89 25.99 -3.12 2.39
N ILE A 90 26.60 -2.39 3.31
CA ILE A 90 25.95 -1.97 4.56
C ILE A 90 24.87 -0.94 4.19
N LEU A 91 23.63 -1.22 4.56
CA LEU A 91 22.52 -0.28 4.43
C LEU A 91 22.43 0.61 5.67
N VAL A 92 22.50 0.01 6.85
CA VAL A 92 22.39 0.69 8.14
C VAL A 92 23.07 -0.14 9.23
N GLU A 93 23.60 0.56 10.22
CA GLU A 93 24.14 0.03 11.47
C GLU A 93 23.17 0.43 12.59
N VAL A 94 22.82 -0.51 13.45
CA VAL A 94 21.95 -0.29 14.62
C VAL A 94 22.62 -0.94 15.84
N GLY A 95 23.16 -0.13 16.74
CA GLY A 95 23.98 -0.62 17.84
C GLY A 95 25.16 -1.45 17.33
N ASP A 96 25.26 -2.69 17.80
CA ASP A 96 26.30 -3.64 17.41
C ASP A 96 25.92 -4.53 16.22
N TYR A 97 24.92 -4.16 15.44
CA TYR A 97 24.41 -4.94 14.31
C TYR A 97 24.40 -4.15 13.01
N LEU A 98 24.54 -4.86 11.90
CA LEU A 98 24.48 -4.34 10.55
C LEU A 98 23.30 -4.96 9.80
N ALA A 99 22.54 -4.15 9.07
CA ALA A 99 21.71 -4.63 7.98
C ALA A 99 22.49 -4.52 6.67
N VAL A 100 22.72 -5.65 6.03
CA VAL A 100 23.63 -5.79 4.88
C VAL A 100 22.85 -6.32 3.68
N MET A 101 22.96 -5.64 2.55
CA MET A 101 22.44 -6.14 1.27
C MET A 101 23.50 -7.05 0.62
N LEU A 102 23.12 -8.28 0.34
CA LEU A 102 23.95 -9.28 -0.33
C LEU A 102 23.89 -9.13 -1.86
N PRO A 103 24.83 -9.74 -2.61
CA PRO A 103 24.87 -9.72 -4.08
C PRO A 103 23.59 -10.19 -4.78
N ASN A 104 22.81 -11.07 -4.15
CA ASN A 104 21.53 -11.56 -4.66
C ASN A 104 20.33 -10.68 -4.26
N GLY A 105 20.59 -9.52 -3.65
CA GLY A 105 19.56 -8.56 -3.27
C GLY A 105 18.89 -8.83 -1.92
N ARG A 106 19.20 -9.94 -1.23
CA ARG A 106 18.70 -10.20 0.12
C ARG A 106 19.28 -9.20 1.13
N ILE A 107 18.47 -8.78 2.07
CA ILE A 107 18.92 -7.99 3.23
C ILE A 107 18.98 -8.93 4.43
N VAL A 108 20.16 -9.05 4.99
CA VAL A 108 20.44 -9.88 6.16
C VAL A 108 21.01 -9.04 7.30
N THR A 109 20.91 -9.56 8.49
CA THR A 109 21.45 -8.90 9.69
C THR A 109 22.61 -9.71 10.25
N HIS A 110 23.68 -9.00 10.63
CA HIS A 110 24.87 -9.59 11.25
C HIS A 110 25.34 -8.75 12.43
N PRO A 111 25.81 -9.37 13.52
CA PRO A 111 26.62 -8.66 14.51
C PRO A 111 27.86 -8.06 13.85
N THR A 112 28.24 -6.87 14.24
CA THR A 112 29.41 -6.17 13.66
C THR A 112 30.71 -7.00 13.81
N ARG A 113 30.82 -7.78 14.88
CA ARG A 113 31.96 -8.66 15.14
C ARG A 113 32.08 -9.86 14.19
N ASP A 114 30.99 -10.25 13.51
CA ASP A 114 30.94 -11.46 12.67
C ASP A 114 31.24 -11.15 11.21
N VAL A 115 31.54 -9.89 10.88
CA VAL A 115 31.86 -9.45 9.52
C VAL A 115 33.15 -8.63 9.50
N SER A 116 33.83 -8.60 8.35
CA SER A 116 35.08 -7.85 8.18
C SER A 116 34.89 -6.71 7.19
N PRO A 117 35.25 -5.47 7.52
CA PRO A 117 35.26 -4.35 6.57
C PRO A 117 36.13 -4.66 5.36
N THR A 118 35.72 -4.15 4.18
CA THR A 118 36.48 -4.39 2.95
C THR A 118 36.32 -3.24 1.95
N ASP A 119 37.38 -2.99 1.16
CA ASP A 119 37.38 -2.07 0.04
C ASP A 119 37.04 -2.77 -1.31
N ARG A 120 36.89 -4.10 -1.29
CA ARG A 120 36.48 -4.85 -2.49
C ARG A 120 35.15 -4.30 -3.02
N PRO A 121 35.00 -4.19 -4.36
CA PRO A 121 33.73 -3.72 -4.95
C PRO A 121 32.59 -4.68 -4.64
N PHE A 122 31.40 -4.12 -4.45
CA PHE A 122 30.17 -4.91 -4.45
C PHE A 122 29.88 -5.32 -5.90
N ALA A 123 29.67 -6.60 -6.12
CA ALA A 123 29.32 -7.15 -7.42
C ALA A 123 27.98 -7.91 -7.32
N PRO A 124 26.94 -7.49 -8.07
CA PRO A 124 25.68 -8.22 -8.15
C PRO A 124 25.88 -9.67 -8.58
N ALA A 125 25.10 -10.58 -8.01
CA ALA A 125 25.08 -11.96 -8.48
C ALA A 125 24.44 -12.04 -9.88
N SER A 126 24.92 -12.97 -10.71
CA SER A 126 24.29 -13.21 -12.01
C SER A 126 22.88 -13.76 -11.86
N PRO A 127 22.00 -13.56 -12.86
CA PRO A 127 20.66 -14.15 -12.86
C PRO A 127 20.68 -15.68 -12.66
N ASP A 128 21.64 -16.39 -13.29
CA ASP A 128 21.78 -17.84 -13.16
C ASP A 128 22.09 -18.24 -11.72
N ARG A 129 23.04 -17.57 -11.06
CA ARG A 129 23.39 -17.83 -9.67
C ARG A 129 22.21 -17.59 -8.72
N ILE A 130 21.43 -16.53 -8.95
CA ILE A 130 20.23 -16.26 -8.17
C ILE A 130 19.20 -17.38 -8.36
N GLY A 131 18.98 -17.79 -9.62
CA GLY A 131 18.09 -18.89 -9.97
C GLY A 131 18.49 -20.20 -9.29
N GLU A 132 19.76 -20.55 -9.34
CA GLU A 132 20.32 -21.75 -8.69
C GLU A 132 20.17 -21.72 -7.17
N GLN A 133 20.40 -20.56 -6.54
CA GLN A 133 20.21 -20.41 -5.09
C GLN A 133 18.75 -20.52 -4.66
N LEU A 134 17.82 -20.02 -5.46
CA LEU A 134 16.39 -20.10 -5.18
C LEU A 134 15.80 -21.46 -5.48
N ALA A 135 16.26 -22.14 -6.55
CA ALA A 135 15.80 -23.45 -6.96
C ALA A 135 16.37 -24.56 -6.07
N GLN A 136 16.26 -24.39 -4.74
CA GLN A 136 16.72 -25.34 -3.73
C GLN A 136 15.59 -25.62 -2.70
N GLY A 137 15.76 -26.67 -1.92
CA GLY A 137 14.79 -27.03 -0.89
C GLY A 137 13.36 -27.16 -1.44
N PRO A 138 12.39 -26.39 -0.96
CA PRO A 138 11.00 -26.47 -1.45
C PRO A 138 10.84 -26.15 -2.93
N LEU A 139 11.77 -25.38 -3.52
CA LEU A 139 11.73 -24.94 -4.91
C LEU A 139 12.63 -25.76 -5.86
N ALA A 140 13.25 -26.86 -5.39
CA ALA A 140 14.21 -27.65 -6.16
C ALA A 140 13.66 -28.24 -7.47
N ARG A 141 12.35 -28.36 -7.60
CA ARG A 141 11.67 -28.86 -8.81
C ARG A 141 11.15 -27.77 -9.72
N PHE A 142 11.37 -26.51 -9.37
CA PHE A 142 10.93 -25.36 -10.15
C PHE A 142 11.89 -25.11 -11.31
N ARG A 143 11.36 -24.65 -12.43
CA ARG A 143 12.15 -24.25 -13.60
C ARG A 143 12.64 -22.82 -13.41
N VAL A 144 13.89 -22.58 -13.76
CA VAL A 144 14.49 -21.24 -13.77
C VAL A 144 14.43 -20.67 -15.18
N ARG A 145 13.99 -19.43 -15.30
CA ARG A 145 13.97 -18.67 -16.56
C ARG A 145 14.40 -17.23 -16.29
N ASN A 146 15.37 -16.77 -17.02
CA ASN A 146 15.87 -15.40 -16.93
C ASN A 146 15.26 -14.51 -18.01
N SER A 147 15.08 -13.24 -17.67
CA SER A 147 14.81 -12.15 -18.60
C SER A 147 15.79 -11.00 -18.36
N ARG A 148 15.57 -9.84 -18.94
CA ARG A 148 16.54 -8.72 -18.82
C ARG A 148 16.73 -8.28 -17.37
N HIS A 149 15.62 -8.14 -16.61
CA HIS A 149 15.67 -7.61 -15.24
C HIS A 149 15.21 -8.63 -14.19
N PHE A 150 14.61 -9.76 -14.60
CA PHE A 150 13.99 -10.69 -13.67
C PHE A 150 14.54 -12.11 -13.79
N VAL A 151 14.49 -12.81 -12.66
CA VAL A 151 14.74 -14.26 -12.55
C VAL A 151 13.45 -14.93 -12.10
N PHE A 152 12.85 -15.74 -12.96
CA PHE A 152 11.63 -16.50 -12.66
C PHE A 152 11.97 -17.90 -12.19
N VAL A 153 11.47 -18.26 -11.01
CA VAL A 153 11.55 -19.62 -10.47
C VAL A 153 10.12 -20.15 -10.35
N SER A 154 9.72 -21.10 -11.21
CA SER A 154 8.31 -21.41 -11.46
C SER A 154 8.03 -22.89 -11.64
N ASN A 155 6.93 -23.40 -11.04
CA ASN A 155 6.28 -24.67 -11.39
C ASN A 155 4.89 -24.46 -12.05
N ALA A 156 4.51 -23.21 -12.30
CA ALA A 156 3.30 -22.84 -13.03
C ALA A 156 3.38 -23.17 -14.53
N SER A 157 2.31 -22.92 -15.27
CA SER A 157 2.29 -23.10 -16.73
C SER A 157 3.27 -22.18 -17.44
N ASP A 158 3.80 -22.62 -18.58
CA ASP A 158 4.71 -21.79 -19.40
C ASP A 158 4.02 -20.56 -19.95
N GLU A 159 2.73 -20.65 -20.25
CA GLU A 159 1.92 -19.53 -20.72
C GLU A 159 1.81 -18.45 -19.64
N PHE A 160 1.39 -18.82 -18.43
CA PHE A 160 1.27 -17.89 -17.31
C PHE A 160 2.60 -17.24 -16.95
N THR A 161 3.67 -18.04 -16.86
CA THR A 161 5.03 -17.54 -16.59
C THR A 161 5.49 -16.56 -17.67
N THR A 162 5.24 -16.87 -18.96
CA THR A 162 5.62 -16.02 -20.08
C THR A 162 4.87 -14.67 -20.10
N VAL A 163 3.56 -14.71 -19.82
CA VAL A 163 2.74 -13.50 -19.76
C VAL A 163 3.16 -12.61 -18.58
N THR A 164 3.38 -13.22 -17.41
CA THR A 164 3.89 -12.52 -16.22
C THR A 164 5.23 -11.85 -16.49
N ALA A 165 6.19 -12.59 -17.10
CA ALA A 165 7.50 -12.07 -17.42
C ALA A 165 7.42 -10.87 -18.38
N ARG A 166 6.64 -10.99 -19.45
CA ARG A 166 6.46 -9.90 -20.44
C ARG A 166 5.83 -8.65 -19.79
N MET A 167 4.86 -8.84 -18.89
CA MET A 167 4.21 -7.75 -18.21
C MET A 167 5.18 -7.02 -17.27
N LEU A 168 5.86 -7.73 -16.38
CA LEU A 168 6.81 -7.14 -15.43
C LEU A 168 7.97 -6.45 -16.14
N GLU A 169 8.51 -7.06 -17.21
CA GLU A 169 9.54 -6.41 -18.03
C GLU A 169 9.06 -5.11 -18.69
N SER A 170 7.79 -5.05 -19.11
CA SER A 170 7.23 -3.82 -19.69
C SER A 170 7.01 -2.71 -18.65
N MET A 171 6.91 -3.06 -17.36
CA MET A 171 6.74 -2.10 -16.28
C MET A 171 8.03 -1.35 -15.95
N VAL A 172 9.20 -1.98 -16.07
CA VAL A 172 10.49 -1.33 -15.70
C VAL A 172 10.68 -0.01 -16.44
N PRO A 173 10.71 0.05 -17.78
CA PRO A 173 10.86 1.33 -18.49
C PRO A 173 9.69 2.28 -18.22
N GLY A 174 8.48 1.76 -17.97
CA GLY A 174 7.33 2.58 -17.64
C GLY A 174 7.44 3.26 -16.29
N LEU A 175 7.96 2.56 -15.26
CA LEU A 175 8.19 3.13 -13.94
C LEU A 175 9.39 4.08 -13.93
N MET A 176 10.43 3.81 -14.73
CA MET A 176 11.53 4.75 -14.98
C MET A 176 11.00 6.06 -15.58
N GLY A 177 10.16 5.99 -16.63
CA GLY A 177 9.53 7.17 -17.22
C GLY A 177 8.57 7.91 -16.26
N PHE A 178 7.88 7.17 -15.39
CA PHE A 178 7.09 7.80 -14.31
C PHE A 178 8.00 8.54 -13.32
N ALA A 179 9.11 7.95 -12.89
CA ALA A 179 10.05 8.58 -11.98
C ALA A 179 10.64 9.86 -12.60
N GLU A 180 11.03 9.83 -13.87
CA GLU A 180 11.48 11.01 -14.61
C GLU A 180 10.40 12.11 -14.64
N LEU A 181 9.15 11.77 -15.01
CA LEU A 181 8.01 12.68 -15.01
C LEU A 181 7.78 13.31 -13.63
N MET A 182 7.98 12.55 -12.57
CA MET A 182 7.83 13.01 -11.17
C MET A 182 9.10 13.65 -10.61
N LYS A 183 10.18 13.75 -11.41
CA LYS A 183 11.49 14.30 -11.01
C LYS A 183 12.11 13.57 -9.81
N LEU A 184 11.92 12.27 -9.75
CA LEU A 184 12.48 11.40 -8.72
C LEU A 184 13.81 10.80 -9.21
N PRO A 185 14.78 10.59 -8.31
CA PRO A 185 15.98 9.85 -8.67
C PRO A 185 15.61 8.40 -8.99
N ALA A 186 16.01 7.92 -10.15
CA ALA A 186 15.85 6.52 -10.54
C ALA A 186 17.02 6.07 -11.40
N ASN A 187 17.41 4.82 -11.21
CA ASN A 187 18.47 4.17 -11.97
C ASN A 187 17.97 2.83 -12.48
N GLU A 188 18.60 2.34 -13.57
CA GLU A 188 18.37 0.98 -14.02
C GLU A 188 18.60 0.00 -12.86
N PRO A 189 17.76 -1.04 -12.67
CA PRO A 189 17.96 -2.00 -11.59
C PRO A 189 19.37 -2.60 -11.61
N GLU A 190 20.10 -2.41 -10.51
CA GLU A 190 21.47 -2.97 -10.36
C GLU A 190 21.44 -4.49 -10.18
N LEU A 191 20.35 -5.00 -9.61
CA LEU A 191 20.18 -6.40 -9.22
C LEU A 191 19.07 -7.06 -10.03
N PRO A 192 19.26 -8.31 -10.48
CA PRO A 192 18.16 -9.09 -11.00
C PRO A 192 17.06 -9.25 -9.94
N MET A 193 15.81 -9.12 -10.34
CA MET A 193 14.64 -9.18 -9.46
C MET A 193 13.99 -10.57 -9.50
N PRO A 194 14.02 -11.35 -8.39
CA PRO A 194 13.43 -12.67 -8.37
C PRO A 194 11.90 -12.63 -8.36
N VAL A 195 11.29 -13.58 -9.07
CA VAL A 195 9.84 -13.83 -9.06
C VAL A 195 9.61 -15.33 -8.91
N ILE A 196 8.90 -15.72 -7.86
CA ILE A 196 8.58 -17.12 -7.56
C ILE A 196 7.12 -17.37 -7.92
N ILE A 197 6.86 -18.31 -8.84
CA ILE A 197 5.52 -18.56 -9.34
C ILE A 197 5.11 -20.01 -9.00
N PHE A 198 4.10 -20.11 -8.15
CA PHE A 198 3.52 -21.40 -7.76
C PHE A 198 2.35 -21.77 -8.67
N ARG A 199 2.20 -23.05 -8.95
CA ARG A 199 1.07 -23.56 -9.71
C ARG A 199 -0.22 -23.50 -8.89
N THR A 200 -0.16 -23.89 -7.60
CA THR A 200 -1.31 -24.04 -6.73
C THR A 200 -1.28 -23.06 -5.56
N GLN A 201 -2.47 -22.70 -5.04
CA GLN A 201 -2.59 -21.90 -3.83
C GLN A 201 -2.03 -22.59 -2.60
N GLU A 202 -2.11 -23.92 -2.56
CA GLU A 202 -1.60 -24.71 -1.41
C GLU A 202 -0.08 -24.59 -1.29
N GLU A 203 0.66 -24.82 -2.38
CA GLU A 203 2.13 -24.65 -2.40
C GLU A 203 2.54 -23.22 -2.03
N TYR A 204 1.86 -22.23 -2.61
CA TYR A 204 2.10 -20.81 -2.33
C TYR A 204 1.87 -20.45 -0.86
N ARG A 205 0.77 -20.92 -0.27
CA ARG A 205 0.43 -20.65 1.12
C ARG A 205 1.38 -21.34 2.09
N GLN A 206 1.82 -22.55 1.79
CA GLN A 206 2.82 -23.27 2.59
C GLN A 206 4.16 -22.56 2.57
N PHE A 207 4.58 -22.07 1.41
CA PHE A 207 5.84 -21.32 1.26
C PHE A 207 5.85 -20.01 2.05
N GLY A 208 4.86 -19.16 1.83
CA GLY A 208 4.79 -17.81 2.40
C GLY A 208 4.03 -17.72 3.73
N ARG A 209 3.39 -18.80 4.20
CA ARG A 209 2.44 -18.79 5.34
C ARG A 209 1.34 -17.75 5.16
N MET A 210 0.88 -17.58 3.91
CA MET A 210 -0.09 -16.54 3.56
C MET A 210 -1.52 -16.92 3.94
N PRO A 211 -2.34 -15.96 4.39
CA PRO A 211 -3.76 -16.19 4.64
C PRO A 211 -4.52 -16.49 3.34
N PRO A 212 -5.70 -17.13 3.42
CA PRO A 212 -6.56 -17.36 2.26
C PRO A 212 -6.89 -16.05 1.51
N GLY A 213 -6.92 -16.11 0.18
CA GLY A 213 -7.29 -14.98 -0.68
C GLY A 213 -6.13 -14.05 -1.08
N VAL A 214 -4.96 -14.18 -0.47
CA VAL A 214 -3.74 -13.51 -0.95
C VAL A 214 -3.15 -14.34 -2.07
N ILE A 215 -2.97 -13.73 -3.25
CA ILE A 215 -2.47 -14.41 -4.46
C ILE A 215 -1.08 -13.96 -4.88
N ALA A 216 -0.59 -12.86 -4.34
CA ALA A 216 0.78 -12.37 -4.54
C ALA A 216 1.23 -11.51 -3.35
N TYR A 217 2.56 -11.40 -3.16
CA TYR A 217 3.18 -10.45 -2.24
C TYR A 217 4.63 -10.18 -2.64
N TYR A 218 5.11 -8.98 -2.30
CA TYR A 218 6.52 -8.63 -2.38
C TYR A 218 7.19 -8.79 -1.02
N ASN A 219 8.29 -9.55 -0.96
CA ASN A 219 9.13 -9.66 0.22
C ASN A 219 10.30 -8.67 0.13
N VAL A 220 10.23 -7.61 0.90
CA VAL A 220 11.21 -6.51 0.87
C VAL A 220 12.60 -6.94 1.32
N LEU A 221 12.72 -7.89 2.28
CA LEU A 221 14.01 -8.35 2.77
C LEU A 221 14.67 -9.34 1.81
N GLU A 222 13.90 -10.25 1.26
CA GLU A 222 14.37 -11.28 0.32
C GLU A 222 14.39 -10.78 -1.13
N ASN A 223 13.81 -9.61 -1.43
CA ASN A 223 13.70 -8.98 -2.74
C ASN A 223 12.92 -9.76 -3.79
N TYR A 224 12.06 -10.68 -3.44
CA TYR A 224 11.26 -11.42 -4.42
C TYR A 224 9.77 -11.08 -4.36
N VAL A 225 9.12 -11.19 -5.51
CA VAL A 225 7.67 -11.31 -5.60
C VAL A 225 7.31 -12.80 -5.63
N ALA A 226 6.41 -13.25 -4.75
CA ALA A 226 5.84 -14.58 -4.80
C ALA A 226 4.36 -14.50 -5.20
N LEU A 227 3.93 -15.38 -6.09
CA LEU A 227 2.57 -15.39 -6.61
C LEU A 227 2.12 -16.80 -7.01
N CYS A 228 0.81 -17.03 -7.19
CA CYS A 228 0.29 -18.29 -7.69
C CYS A 228 -0.58 -18.09 -8.94
N GLU A 229 -0.55 -19.12 -9.81
CA GLU A 229 -1.37 -19.19 -11.02
C GLU A 229 -2.82 -19.48 -10.68
N GLU A 230 -3.07 -20.40 -9.73
CA GLU A 230 -4.40 -20.80 -9.34
C GLU A 230 -5.19 -19.66 -8.70
N ASN A 231 -6.40 -19.42 -9.22
CA ASN A 231 -7.31 -18.41 -8.71
C ASN A 231 -8.71 -19.02 -8.59
N SER A 232 -9.31 -18.95 -7.41
CA SER A 232 -10.64 -19.50 -7.11
C SER A 232 -11.77 -18.88 -7.93
N LEU A 233 -11.59 -17.69 -8.49
CA LEU A 233 -12.59 -17.01 -9.32
C LEU A 233 -12.61 -17.53 -10.77
N VAL A 234 -11.62 -18.30 -11.21
CA VAL A 234 -11.52 -18.81 -12.60
C VAL A 234 -12.74 -19.65 -12.98
N GLY A 235 -13.28 -20.45 -12.06
CA GLY A 235 -14.45 -21.27 -12.31
C GLY A 235 -15.75 -20.50 -12.54
N VAL A 236 -15.83 -19.24 -12.10
CA VAL A 236 -17.05 -18.42 -12.17
C VAL A 236 -16.93 -17.35 -13.25
N ARG A 237 -15.78 -16.66 -13.32
CA ARG A 237 -15.52 -15.57 -14.27
C ARG A 237 -14.04 -15.53 -14.65
N PRO A 238 -13.62 -16.35 -15.61
CA PRO A 238 -12.20 -16.55 -15.91
C PRO A 238 -11.50 -15.25 -16.37
N GLU A 239 -12.14 -14.42 -17.18
CA GLU A 239 -11.53 -13.18 -17.67
C GLU A 239 -11.32 -12.15 -16.55
N LEU A 240 -12.31 -11.97 -15.67
CA LEU A 240 -12.21 -11.09 -14.51
C LEU A 240 -11.19 -11.62 -13.49
N ALA A 241 -11.21 -12.92 -13.22
CA ALA A 241 -10.25 -13.58 -12.35
C ALA A 241 -8.81 -13.35 -12.81
N LEU A 242 -8.59 -13.50 -14.11
CA LEU A 242 -7.30 -13.27 -14.76
C LEU A 242 -6.88 -11.81 -14.66
N GLN A 243 -7.78 -10.87 -14.97
CA GLN A 243 -7.51 -9.43 -14.86
C GLN A 243 -7.14 -9.02 -13.43
N LEU A 244 -7.88 -9.49 -12.43
CA LEU A 244 -7.59 -9.22 -11.02
C LEU A 244 -6.26 -9.82 -10.59
N ALA A 245 -5.95 -11.06 -10.98
CA ALA A 245 -4.68 -11.69 -10.69
C ALA A 245 -3.50 -10.88 -11.26
N PHE A 246 -3.56 -10.50 -12.52
CA PHE A 246 -2.49 -9.72 -13.14
C PHE A 246 -2.40 -8.28 -12.61
N SER A 247 -3.52 -7.68 -12.21
CA SER A 247 -3.48 -6.38 -11.51
C SER A 247 -2.75 -6.50 -10.17
N THR A 248 -2.98 -7.58 -9.41
CA THR A 248 -2.26 -7.85 -8.16
C THR A 248 -0.77 -8.10 -8.42
N ILE A 249 -0.42 -8.89 -9.44
CA ILE A 249 0.97 -9.13 -9.82
C ILE A 249 1.67 -7.81 -10.21
N ALA A 250 1.00 -6.95 -10.97
CA ALA A 250 1.52 -5.63 -11.33
C ALA A 250 1.70 -4.72 -10.09
N HIS A 251 0.79 -4.81 -9.12
CA HIS A 251 0.89 -4.09 -7.83
C HIS A 251 2.15 -4.50 -7.07
N GLU A 252 2.36 -5.80 -6.84
CA GLU A 252 3.55 -6.30 -6.15
C GLU A 252 4.84 -6.06 -6.95
N GLY A 253 4.75 -6.19 -8.27
CA GLY A 253 5.83 -5.83 -9.18
C GLY A 253 6.19 -4.35 -9.12
N ALA A 254 5.22 -3.46 -8.93
CA ALA A 254 5.48 -2.03 -8.75
C ALA A 254 6.29 -1.76 -7.48
N HIS A 255 5.94 -2.38 -6.35
CA HIS A 255 6.74 -2.28 -5.12
C HIS A 255 8.18 -2.77 -5.33
N GLN A 256 8.36 -3.95 -5.95
CA GLN A 256 9.69 -4.50 -6.23
C GLN A 256 10.48 -3.57 -7.14
N ILE A 257 9.91 -3.11 -8.25
CA ILE A 257 10.60 -2.24 -9.21
C ILE A 257 10.96 -0.91 -8.55
N LEU A 258 10.02 -0.23 -7.87
CA LEU A 258 10.28 1.05 -7.19
C LEU A 258 11.43 0.93 -6.18
N GLY A 259 11.51 -0.19 -5.47
CA GLY A 259 12.62 -0.48 -4.56
C GLY A 259 13.97 -0.69 -5.26
N ASN A 260 13.96 -1.32 -6.43
CA ASN A 260 15.20 -1.68 -7.16
C ASN A 260 15.69 -0.58 -8.10
N ILE A 261 14.83 0.33 -8.57
CA ILE A 261 15.25 1.53 -9.32
C ILE A 261 15.66 2.69 -8.40
N GLY A 262 15.53 2.53 -7.07
CA GLY A 262 15.97 3.51 -6.08
C GLY A 262 14.98 4.64 -5.77
N VAL A 263 13.74 4.59 -6.29
CA VAL A 263 12.68 5.56 -5.96
C VAL A 263 12.25 5.41 -4.50
N GLN A 264 12.10 4.18 -4.03
CA GLN A 264 11.80 3.87 -2.64
C GLN A 264 12.95 3.05 -2.03
N GLN A 265 13.54 3.55 -0.95
CA GLN A 265 14.52 2.76 -0.21
C GLN A 265 13.83 1.58 0.47
N ARG A 266 14.32 0.35 0.26
CA ARG A 266 13.63 -0.88 0.67
C ARG A 266 13.35 -0.99 2.17
N LEU A 267 14.21 -0.43 3.01
CA LEU A 267 14.02 -0.36 4.46
C LEU A 267 13.39 0.96 4.92
N SER A 268 12.91 1.83 4.02
CA SER A 268 12.16 3.02 4.39
C SER A 268 10.68 2.73 4.56
N ARG A 269 10.00 3.54 5.35
CA ARG A 269 8.57 3.41 5.55
C ARG A 269 7.85 4.67 5.08
N TRP A 270 7.28 4.56 3.90
CA TRP A 270 6.43 5.60 3.33
C TRP A 270 5.05 5.60 4.02
N PRO A 271 4.35 6.74 4.03
CA PRO A 271 2.93 6.75 4.40
C PRO A 271 2.17 5.68 3.63
N MET A 272 1.36 4.88 4.33
CA MET A 272 0.68 3.72 3.75
C MET A 272 -0.16 4.11 2.52
N TRP A 273 -0.92 5.22 2.61
CA TRP A 273 -1.72 5.71 1.50
C TRP A 273 -0.89 6.05 0.25
N LEU A 274 0.34 6.55 0.46
CA LEU A 274 1.22 6.95 -0.65
C LEU A 274 1.87 5.72 -1.29
N SER A 275 2.38 4.80 -0.48
CA SER A 275 3.01 3.57 -0.96
C SER A 275 2.02 2.69 -1.72
N GLU A 276 0.89 2.36 -1.09
CA GLU A 276 -0.12 1.48 -1.66
C GLU A 276 -0.91 2.17 -2.79
N GLY A 277 -1.28 3.44 -2.59
CA GLY A 277 -1.96 4.22 -3.61
C GLY A 277 -1.12 4.40 -4.88
N LEU A 278 0.21 4.51 -4.74
CA LEU A 278 1.12 4.56 -5.88
C LEU A 278 1.21 3.19 -6.57
N ALA A 279 1.34 2.10 -5.83
CA ALA A 279 1.33 0.76 -6.40
C ALA A 279 0.03 0.50 -7.19
N GLU A 280 -1.13 0.86 -6.63
CA GLU A 280 -2.43 0.79 -7.32
C GLU A 280 -2.51 1.70 -8.55
N TYR A 281 -1.90 2.89 -8.52
CA TYR A 281 -1.83 3.80 -9.66
C TYR A 281 -0.98 3.24 -10.81
N LEU A 282 0.00 2.38 -10.47
CA LEU A 282 0.90 1.73 -11.40
C LEU A 282 0.43 0.32 -11.82
N ALA A 283 -0.59 -0.25 -11.17
CA ALA A 283 -1.04 -1.62 -11.39
C ALA A 283 -2.00 -1.87 -12.58
N PRO A 284 -2.72 -0.90 -13.19
CA PRO A 284 -3.77 -1.21 -14.15
C PRO A 284 -3.31 -2.08 -15.31
N THR A 285 -4.07 -3.16 -15.57
CA THR A 285 -3.84 -4.10 -16.67
C THR A 285 -5.02 -4.09 -17.64
N ALA A 286 -4.76 -4.33 -18.93
CA ALA A 286 -5.79 -4.45 -19.93
C ALA A 286 -6.28 -5.91 -20.02
N PRO A 287 -7.60 -6.17 -19.98
CA PRO A 287 -8.16 -7.48 -20.22
C PRO A 287 -8.02 -7.90 -21.70
N GLY A 288 -8.21 -9.19 -21.98
CA GLY A 288 -8.31 -9.76 -23.32
C GLY A 288 -7.18 -10.72 -23.68
N LYS A 289 -7.21 -11.24 -24.93
CA LYS A 289 -6.27 -12.26 -25.44
C LYS A 289 -4.78 -11.87 -25.34
N LYS A 290 -4.48 -10.57 -25.23
CA LYS A 290 -3.12 -10.04 -25.01
C LYS A 290 -3.12 -9.23 -23.74
N LEU A 291 -3.14 -9.93 -22.61
CA LEU A 291 -3.01 -9.31 -21.31
C LEU A 291 -1.71 -8.51 -21.25
N ARG A 292 -1.82 -7.24 -20.88
CA ARG A 292 -0.69 -6.31 -20.82
C ARG A 292 -0.88 -5.26 -19.74
N TRP A 293 0.21 -4.72 -19.28
CA TRP A 293 0.20 -3.50 -18.48
C TRP A 293 -0.31 -2.30 -19.28
N LYS A 294 -1.21 -1.50 -18.70
CA LYS A 294 -1.81 -0.33 -19.35
C LYS A 294 -0.92 0.92 -19.30
N GLY A 295 0.08 0.94 -18.45
CA GLY A 295 0.87 2.14 -18.14
C GLY A 295 0.41 2.83 -16.85
N ALA A 296 1.29 3.71 -16.34
CA ALA A 296 1.02 4.50 -15.14
C ALA A 296 -0.19 5.43 -15.31
N GLY A 297 -1.03 5.53 -14.29
CA GLY A 297 -2.14 6.48 -14.22
C GLY A 297 -3.30 6.19 -15.15
N GLN A 298 -3.44 4.96 -15.57
CA GLN A 298 -4.66 4.47 -16.21
C GLN A 298 -5.73 4.15 -15.15
N ILE A 299 -7.01 4.14 -15.57
CA ILE A 299 -8.09 3.86 -14.64
C ILE A 299 -8.02 2.41 -14.16
N ASN A 300 -8.09 2.26 -12.83
CA ASN A 300 -8.27 1.00 -12.15
C ASN A 300 -9.76 0.77 -11.93
N ASP A 301 -10.40 0.02 -12.85
CA ASP A 301 -11.83 -0.21 -12.85
C ASP A 301 -12.33 -0.89 -11.56
N SER A 302 -11.50 -1.79 -10.98
CA SER A 302 -11.84 -2.45 -9.71
C SER A 302 -11.84 -1.48 -8.53
N ARG A 303 -10.87 -0.55 -8.47
CA ARG A 303 -10.83 0.47 -7.43
C ARG A 303 -11.91 1.53 -7.61
N MET A 304 -12.25 1.86 -8.85
CA MET A 304 -13.42 2.70 -9.15
C MET A 304 -14.72 2.07 -8.65
N PHE A 305 -14.89 0.76 -8.90
CA PHE A 305 -16.05 0.01 -8.41
C PHE A 305 -16.16 0.01 -6.87
N GLU A 306 -15.06 -0.29 -6.17
CA GLU A 306 -15.03 -0.26 -4.70
C GLU A 306 -15.35 1.14 -4.15
N LEU A 307 -14.77 2.17 -4.76
CA LEU A 307 -15.00 3.55 -4.33
C LEU A 307 -16.43 4.02 -4.64
N GLU A 308 -17.02 3.65 -5.79
CA GLU A 308 -18.41 3.95 -6.10
C GLU A 308 -19.36 3.37 -5.04
N ASN A 309 -19.13 2.11 -4.64
CA ASN A 309 -19.92 1.46 -3.60
C ASN A 309 -19.74 2.13 -2.23
N TYR A 310 -18.51 2.49 -1.87
CA TYR A 310 -18.24 3.24 -0.66
C TYR A 310 -18.97 4.59 -0.63
N LEU A 311 -18.84 5.38 -1.69
CA LEU A 311 -19.49 6.70 -1.78
C LEU A 311 -21.02 6.61 -1.73
N LYS A 312 -21.61 5.53 -2.26
CA LYS A 312 -23.05 5.28 -2.16
C LYS A 312 -23.51 4.86 -0.76
N SER A 313 -22.60 4.27 0.04
CA SER A 313 -22.91 3.78 1.38
C SER A 313 -22.61 4.80 2.50
N ARG A 314 -22.00 5.95 2.16
CA ARG A 314 -21.68 6.99 3.14
C ARG A 314 -22.92 7.75 3.56
N ASP A 315 -23.00 8.03 4.85
CA ASP A 315 -24.03 8.88 5.45
C ASP A 315 -23.63 10.37 5.43
N SER A 316 -22.34 10.67 5.21
CA SER A 316 -21.77 12.02 5.24
C SER A 316 -21.69 12.68 3.84
N ASP A 317 -21.72 14.01 3.84
CA ASP A 317 -21.50 14.80 2.61
C ASP A 317 -20.06 14.56 2.11
N PRO A 318 -19.84 14.31 0.80
CA PRO A 318 -18.52 14.25 0.20
C PRO A 318 -17.62 15.49 0.43
N ALA A 319 -18.20 16.60 0.89
CA ALA A 319 -17.48 17.85 1.19
C ALA A 319 -16.88 17.91 2.60
N ASP A 320 -17.07 16.91 3.45
CA ASP A 320 -16.58 16.93 4.84
C ASP A 320 -15.09 16.58 5.01
N GLY A 321 -14.46 16.01 3.97
CA GLY A 321 -13.04 15.67 3.98
C GLY A 321 -12.67 14.39 4.73
N GLN A 322 -13.63 13.68 5.30
CA GLN A 322 -13.38 12.49 6.12
C GLN A 322 -12.71 11.36 5.33
N MET A 323 -13.06 11.18 4.05
CA MET A 323 -12.43 10.14 3.22
C MET A 323 -10.93 10.43 3.05
N ILE A 324 -10.56 11.68 2.78
CA ILE A 324 -9.14 12.09 2.65
C ILE A 324 -8.44 11.91 3.99
N GLU A 325 -9.03 12.41 5.07
CA GLU A 325 -8.45 12.32 6.40
C GLU A 325 -8.20 10.87 6.82
N HIS A 326 -9.21 10.02 6.73
CA HIS A 326 -9.08 8.60 7.08
C HIS A 326 -8.05 7.86 6.20
N THR A 327 -8.00 8.19 4.89
CA THR A 327 -7.03 7.60 3.96
C THR A 327 -5.61 7.97 4.34
N VAL A 328 -5.36 9.25 4.63
CA VAL A 328 -4.02 9.76 4.95
C VAL A 328 -3.55 9.32 6.33
N LEU A 329 -4.46 9.29 7.32
CA LEU A 329 -4.16 8.83 8.68
C LEU A 329 -3.92 7.32 8.78
N ALA A 330 -4.39 6.53 7.81
CA ALA A 330 -4.39 5.08 7.92
C ALA A 330 -2.97 4.51 8.00
N GLY A 331 -2.66 3.83 9.09
CA GLY A 331 -1.46 3.01 9.24
C GLY A 331 -1.62 1.60 8.62
N ARG A 332 -2.85 1.24 8.24
CA ARG A 332 -3.22 0.01 7.53
C ARG A 332 -4.47 0.25 6.69
N LEU A 333 -4.47 -0.22 5.46
CA LEU A 333 -5.59 -0.05 4.55
C LEU A 333 -6.53 -1.26 4.55
N THR A 334 -7.83 -0.98 4.49
CA THR A 334 -8.88 -1.93 4.10
C THR A 334 -9.03 -1.93 2.57
N SER A 335 -9.91 -2.77 2.00
CA SER A 335 -10.20 -2.74 0.56
C SER A 335 -10.62 -1.35 0.08
N THR A 336 -11.55 -0.70 0.80
CA THR A 336 -11.96 0.69 0.53
C THR A 336 -10.78 1.67 0.71
N GLY A 337 -9.90 1.42 1.68
CA GLY A 337 -8.68 2.20 1.90
C GLY A 337 -7.74 2.17 0.69
N TYR A 338 -7.55 1.01 0.06
CA TYR A 338 -6.81 0.89 -1.20
C TYR A 338 -7.46 1.68 -2.33
N ALA A 339 -8.79 1.63 -2.44
CA ALA A 339 -9.51 2.38 -3.46
C ALA A 339 -9.41 3.89 -3.26
N SER A 340 -9.54 4.38 -2.03
CA SER A 340 -9.41 5.81 -1.72
C SER A 340 -7.95 6.30 -1.85
N ALA A 341 -6.96 5.49 -1.47
CA ALA A 341 -5.54 5.80 -1.67
C ALA A 341 -5.18 5.89 -3.15
N TRP A 342 -5.65 4.91 -3.99
CA TRP A 342 -5.52 4.98 -5.44
C TRP A 342 -6.15 6.25 -5.99
N ALA A 343 -7.39 6.56 -5.60
CA ALA A 343 -8.12 7.72 -6.08
C ALA A 343 -7.40 9.03 -5.74
N LEU A 344 -6.88 9.14 -4.52
CA LEU A 344 -6.09 10.29 -4.07
C LEU A 344 -4.82 10.44 -4.90
N VAL A 345 -4.02 9.39 -5.06
CA VAL A 345 -2.80 9.41 -5.88
C VAL A 345 -3.13 9.76 -7.33
N HIS A 346 -4.19 9.18 -7.91
CA HIS A 346 -4.61 9.48 -9.28
C HIS A 346 -5.01 10.95 -9.43
N HIS A 347 -5.78 11.49 -8.47
CA HIS A 347 -6.18 12.89 -8.48
C HIS A 347 -4.99 13.85 -8.36
N LEU A 348 -4.06 13.57 -7.42
CA LEU A 348 -2.87 14.38 -7.21
C LEU A 348 -1.94 14.36 -8.44
N ALA A 349 -1.68 13.19 -9.01
CA ALA A 349 -0.82 13.05 -10.18
C ALA A 349 -1.36 13.81 -11.41
N LYS A 350 -2.68 13.91 -11.58
CA LYS A 350 -3.33 14.57 -12.72
C LYS A 350 -3.57 16.06 -12.50
N ASN A 351 -3.98 16.47 -11.30
CA ASN A 351 -4.49 17.82 -11.05
C ASN A 351 -3.61 18.67 -10.10
N HIS A 352 -2.70 18.05 -9.33
CA HIS A 352 -1.84 18.68 -8.33
C HIS A 352 -0.40 18.17 -8.46
N ARG A 353 0.10 18.09 -9.69
CA ARG A 353 1.42 17.48 -9.98
C ARG A 353 2.58 18.13 -9.20
N PRO A 354 2.69 19.45 -9.07
CA PRO A 354 3.80 20.05 -8.29
C PRO A 354 3.78 19.65 -6.82
N GLU A 355 2.59 19.61 -6.20
CA GLU A 355 2.39 19.18 -4.81
C GLU A 355 2.72 17.68 -4.66
N PHE A 356 2.26 16.89 -5.60
CA PHE A 356 2.51 15.44 -5.62
C PHE A 356 4.00 15.12 -5.82
N GLN A 357 4.70 15.87 -6.67
CA GLN A 357 6.15 15.76 -6.82
C GLN A 357 6.88 16.08 -5.50
N ARG A 358 6.43 17.08 -4.75
CA ARG A 358 7.01 17.39 -3.42
C ARG A 358 6.80 16.25 -2.43
N LEU A 359 5.58 15.72 -2.31
CA LEU A 359 5.26 14.58 -1.44
C LEU A 359 6.11 13.35 -1.78
N LEU A 360 6.21 13.00 -3.05
CA LEU A 360 7.03 11.88 -3.52
C LEU A 360 8.52 12.12 -3.28
N SER A 361 9.01 13.34 -3.53
CA SER A 361 10.42 13.71 -3.29
C SER A 361 10.79 13.67 -1.80
N GLU A 362 9.90 14.10 -0.91
CA GLU A 362 10.11 13.98 0.53
C GLU A 362 10.16 12.50 0.95
N ALA A 363 9.24 11.68 0.46
CA ALA A 363 9.21 10.25 0.76
C ALA A 363 10.44 9.51 0.18
N SER A 364 10.87 9.83 -1.04
CA SER A 364 12.02 9.18 -1.68
C SER A 364 13.38 9.48 -1.02
N ARG A 365 13.45 10.56 -0.22
CA ARG A 365 14.66 10.89 0.57
C ARG A 365 14.79 10.11 1.86
N LEU A 366 13.75 9.39 2.25
CA LEU A 366 13.81 8.55 3.45
C LEU A 366 14.86 7.46 3.26
N GLY A 367 15.84 7.46 4.14
CA GLY A 367 16.88 6.43 4.19
C GLY A 367 16.41 5.15 4.89
N PRO A 368 17.30 4.16 5.03
CA PRO A 368 17.01 2.94 5.76
C PRO A 368 16.56 3.24 7.20
N LEU A 369 15.52 2.53 7.65
CA LEU A 369 14.89 2.66 8.96
C LEU A 369 14.35 4.07 9.27
N GLN A 370 14.06 4.84 8.23
CA GLN A 370 13.40 6.14 8.34
C GLN A 370 11.95 6.06 7.85
N GLY A 371 11.18 7.03 8.28
CA GLY A 371 9.75 7.14 7.99
C GLY A 371 8.90 6.97 9.22
N GLU A 372 7.59 7.15 9.06
CA GLU A 372 6.67 7.16 10.20
C GLU A 372 6.41 5.72 10.69
N THR A 373 6.82 5.46 11.92
CA THR A 373 6.63 4.18 12.60
C THR A 373 5.70 4.29 13.82
N ARG A 374 5.35 5.50 14.25
CA ARG A 374 4.44 5.71 15.38
C ARG A 374 3.00 5.52 14.94
N ILE A 375 2.47 4.37 15.25
CA ILE A 375 1.03 4.15 15.27
C ILE A 375 0.58 4.54 16.67
N GLU A 376 0.12 5.79 16.83
CA GLU A 376 -0.27 6.37 18.15
C GLU A 376 -1.52 5.70 18.72
N VAL A 377 -2.42 5.29 17.83
CA VAL A 377 -3.59 4.45 18.11
C VAL A 377 -3.55 3.32 17.08
N PRO A 378 -3.97 2.08 17.38
CA PRO A 378 -3.96 1.02 16.39
C PRO A 378 -4.57 1.47 15.05
N GLY A 379 -3.74 1.55 14.01
CA GLY A 379 -4.15 1.93 12.66
C GLY A 379 -4.13 3.42 12.30
N ILE A 380 -3.72 4.34 13.19
CA ILE A 380 -3.70 5.80 12.94
C ILE A 380 -2.29 6.36 13.04
N CYS A 381 -1.87 7.16 12.03
CA CYS A 381 -0.61 7.87 11.96
C CYS A 381 -0.82 9.37 11.71
N ARG A 382 -0.84 10.19 12.75
CA ARG A 382 -1.10 11.64 12.65
C ARG A 382 -0.01 12.42 11.94
N ALA A 383 1.23 11.96 11.99
CA ALA A 383 2.33 12.60 11.28
C ALA A 383 2.12 12.60 9.76
N ASN A 384 1.45 11.57 9.22
CA ASN A 384 1.09 11.52 7.80
C ASN A 384 0.12 12.63 7.42
N LEU A 385 -0.88 12.93 8.26
CA LEU A 385 -1.82 14.01 8.01
C LEU A 385 -1.12 15.37 8.08
N ALA A 386 -0.24 15.58 9.07
CA ALA A 386 0.54 16.81 9.19
C ALA A 386 1.45 17.04 7.97
N ALA A 387 2.12 16.00 7.47
CA ALA A 387 2.93 16.08 6.26
C ALA A 387 2.08 16.37 5.01
N PHE A 388 0.93 15.75 4.90
CA PHE A 388 -0.01 15.95 3.80
C PHE A 388 -0.55 17.38 3.79
N THR A 389 -1.08 17.87 4.92
CA THR A 389 -1.68 19.22 5.04
C THR A 389 -0.65 20.33 4.89
N LYS A 390 0.60 20.10 5.31
CA LYS A 390 1.71 21.03 5.04
C LYS A 390 1.90 21.29 3.54
N THR A 391 1.68 20.28 2.70
CA THR A 391 1.89 20.38 1.25
C THR A 391 0.62 20.74 0.49
N MET A 392 -0.53 20.19 0.89
CA MET A 392 -1.81 20.32 0.20
C MET A 392 -2.74 21.40 0.78
N GLY A 393 -2.45 21.90 2.00
CA GLY A 393 -3.35 22.77 2.75
C GLY A 393 -4.36 22.00 3.61
N ASN A 394 -5.10 22.74 4.44
CA ASN A 394 -6.02 22.18 5.44
C ASN A 394 -7.46 21.99 4.95
N ASP A 395 -7.79 22.43 3.73
CA ASP A 395 -9.12 22.26 3.15
C ASP A 395 -9.32 20.84 2.59
N LEU A 396 -9.42 19.85 3.48
CA LEU A 396 -9.62 18.45 3.10
C LEU A 396 -10.96 18.24 2.39
N GLY A 397 -12.01 18.96 2.80
CA GLY A 397 -13.33 18.90 2.17
C GLY A 397 -13.29 19.37 0.72
N GLY A 398 -12.64 20.49 0.45
CA GLY A 398 -12.47 20.99 -0.91
C GLY A 398 -11.61 20.05 -1.79
N ILE A 399 -10.58 19.40 -1.21
CA ILE A 399 -9.79 18.40 -1.92
C ILE A 399 -10.67 17.19 -2.25
N GLU A 400 -11.46 16.67 -1.30
CA GLU A 400 -12.34 15.53 -1.49
C GLU A 400 -13.41 15.81 -2.57
N GLN A 401 -14.04 16.97 -2.52
CA GLN A 401 -15.02 17.38 -3.51
C GLN A 401 -14.43 17.41 -4.94
N LYS A 402 -13.23 17.99 -5.10
CA LYS A 402 -12.52 18.02 -6.39
C LYS A 402 -12.12 16.63 -6.85
N LEU A 403 -11.68 15.75 -5.93
CA LEU A 403 -11.35 14.36 -6.21
C LEU A 403 -12.57 13.60 -6.73
N VAL A 404 -13.70 13.65 -6.02
CA VAL A 404 -14.95 12.99 -6.44
C VAL A 404 -15.43 13.52 -7.79
N ALA A 405 -15.39 14.85 -8.00
CA ALA A 405 -15.72 15.46 -9.29
C ALA A 405 -14.78 15.03 -10.42
N HIS A 406 -13.47 14.85 -10.11
CA HIS A 406 -12.49 14.33 -11.05
C HIS A 406 -12.80 12.90 -11.46
N LEU A 407 -13.09 12.01 -10.52
CA LEU A 407 -13.39 10.60 -10.79
C LEU A 407 -14.67 10.42 -11.59
N LYS A 408 -15.73 11.21 -11.32
CA LYS A 408 -16.99 11.17 -12.10
C LYS A 408 -16.80 11.46 -13.60
N ARG A 409 -15.69 12.11 -13.99
CA ARG A 409 -15.36 12.41 -15.39
C ARG A 409 -14.47 11.36 -16.04
N GLN A 410 -13.96 10.38 -15.27
CA GLN A 410 -13.08 9.35 -15.82
C GLN A 410 -13.87 8.27 -16.56
N PRO A 411 -13.33 7.70 -17.65
CA PRO A 411 -13.93 6.54 -18.28
C PRO A 411 -13.84 5.34 -17.31
N TYR A 412 -14.99 4.85 -16.89
CA TYR A 412 -15.11 3.75 -15.95
C TYR A 412 -15.97 2.64 -16.53
N VAL A 413 -15.47 1.43 -16.47
CA VAL A 413 -16.20 0.22 -16.84
C VAL A 413 -16.39 -0.62 -15.57
N ASP A 414 -17.64 -0.73 -15.12
CA ASP A 414 -17.96 -1.56 -13.97
C ASP A 414 -17.65 -3.04 -14.30
N PRO A 415 -16.70 -3.67 -13.61
CA PRO A 415 -16.32 -5.06 -13.88
C PRO A 415 -17.42 -6.09 -13.55
N PHE A 416 -18.50 -5.64 -12.89
CA PHE A 416 -19.65 -6.46 -12.51
C PHE A 416 -20.96 -6.01 -13.19
N ALA A 417 -20.88 -5.16 -14.22
CA ALA A 417 -22.04 -4.55 -14.86
C ALA A 417 -23.05 -5.57 -15.42
N ASP A 418 -22.60 -6.76 -15.79
CA ASP A 418 -23.40 -7.86 -16.35
C ASP A 418 -24.01 -8.78 -15.26
N LEU A 419 -23.70 -8.58 -13.98
CA LEU A 419 -24.32 -9.31 -12.88
C LEU A 419 -25.63 -8.67 -12.43
N PRO A 420 -26.47 -9.41 -11.64
CA PRO A 420 -27.68 -8.85 -11.07
C PRO A 420 -27.42 -7.59 -10.23
N HIS A 421 -28.25 -6.57 -10.46
CA HIS A 421 -28.24 -5.30 -9.74
C HIS A 421 -29.60 -4.99 -9.14
N PHE A 422 -29.62 -4.17 -8.10
CA PHE A 422 -30.79 -3.78 -7.33
C PHE A 422 -31.05 -2.28 -7.53
N ALA A 423 -32.19 -1.93 -8.12
CA ALA A 423 -32.64 -0.55 -8.15
C ALA A 423 -33.53 -0.28 -6.94
N ALA A 424 -33.18 0.73 -6.16
CA ALA A 424 -33.94 1.22 -5.03
C ALA A 424 -34.56 2.59 -5.34
N ILE A 425 -35.84 2.76 -5.03
CA ILE A 425 -36.58 4.01 -5.20
C ILE A 425 -37.26 4.33 -3.87
N VAL A 426 -36.96 5.52 -3.34
CA VAL A 426 -37.67 6.08 -2.17
C VAL A 426 -38.63 7.16 -2.71
N THR A 427 -39.90 7.01 -2.35
CA THR A 427 -40.96 7.98 -2.70
C THR A 427 -41.50 8.61 -1.43
N SER A 428 -41.61 9.93 -1.36
CA SER A 428 -42.11 10.67 -0.20
C SER A 428 -43.03 11.82 -0.63
N GLY A 429 -43.95 12.21 0.26
CA GLY A 429 -44.90 13.30 0.06
C GLY A 429 -46.32 12.82 -0.40
N ASN A 430 -47.32 13.59 0.04
CA ASN A 430 -48.73 13.32 -0.16
C ASN A 430 -49.31 14.28 -1.25
N GLY A 431 -49.07 14.03 -2.52
CA GLY A 431 -49.60 14.90 -3.54
C GLY A 431 -49.44 14.41 -4.98
N ASN A 432 -49.92 15.17 -5.94
CA ASN A 432 -49.80 14.83 -7.37
C ASN A 432 -48.35 14.81 -7.90
N ARG A 433 -47.38 15.25 -7.12
CA ARG A 433 -45.93 15.24 -7.45
C ARG A 433 -45.09 14.75 -6.26
N PRO A 434 -45.10 13.44 -5.97
CA PRO A 434 -44.27 12.91 -4.93
C PRO A 434 -42.77 13.10 -5.26
N ARG A 435 -41.97 13.45 -4.24
CA ARG A 435 -40.51 13.44 -4.38
C ARG A 435 -40.05 11.99 -4.53
N ARG A 436 -39.18 11.75 -5.51
CA ARG A 436 -38.59 10.43 -5.73
C ARG A 436 -37.07 10.53 -5.80
N GLU A 437 -36.41 9.65 -5.05
CA GLU A 437 -35.01 9.42 -5.12
C GLU A 437 -34.74 7.99 -5.56
N ALA A 438 -33.82 7.78 -6.50
CA ALA A 438 -33.51 6.46 -7.02
C ALA A 438 -32.00 6.25 -7.15
N ASN A 439 -31.57 5.04 -6.79
CA ASN A 439 -30.18 4.63 -6.90
C ASN A 439 -30.06 3.15 -7.28
N VAL A 440 -28.86 2.71 -7.73
CA VAL A 440 -28.58 1.34 -8.16
C VAL A 440 -27.44 0.77 -7.36
N PHE A 441 -27.55 -0.48 -6.92
CA PHE A 441 -26.62 -1.17 -6.02
C PHE A 441 -26.30 -2.57 -6.52
N HIS A 442 -25.17 -3.11 -6.07
CA HIS A 442 -24.73 -4.47 -6.39
C HIS A 442 -25.34 -5.52 -5.47
N THR A 443 -25.75 -5.17 -4.26
CA THR A 443 -26.38 -6.08 -3.32
C THR A 443 -27.71 -5.54 -2.84
N ARG A 444 -28.60 -6.44 -2.46
CA ARG A 444 -29.89 -6.09 -1.86
C ARG A 444 -29.70 -5.35 -0.52
N GLU A 445 -28.74 -5.78 0.29
CA GLU A 445 -28.43 -5.17 1.58
C GLU A 445 -28.04 -3.68 1.44
N GLN A 446 -27.18 -3.36 0.46
CA GLN A 446 -26.83 -1.96 0.15
C GLN A 446 -28.07 -1.14 -0.24
N ALA A 447 -28.97 -1.72 -1.05
CA ALA A 447 -30.19 -1.05 -1.47
C ALA A 447 -31.15 -0.82 -0.29
N GLU A 448 -31.26 -1.79 0.62
CA GLU A 448 -32.08 -1.69 1.85
C GLU A 448 -31.52 -0.63 2.80
N LYS A 449 -30.21 -0.66 3.06
CA LYS A 449 -29.55 0.35 3.89
C LYS A 449 -29.74 1.76 3.32
N TRP A 450 -29.44 1.96 2.05
CA TRP A 450 -29.61 3.27 1.39
C TRP A 450 -31.06 3.76 1.47
N SER A 451 -32.03 2.86 1.31
CA SER A 451 -33.46 3.21 1.38
C SER A 451 -33.84 3.66 2.80
N ALA A 452 -33.38 2.94 3.83
CA ALA A 452 -33.61 3.29 5.22
C ALA A 452 -32.95 4.65 5.57
N ASP A 453 -31.69 4.86 5.19
CA ASP A 453 -30.95 6.10 5.40
C ASP A 453 -31.63 7.29 4.69
N THR A 454 -32.09 7.08 3.46
CA THR A 454 -32.80 8.11 2.68
C THR A 454 -34.12 8.49 3.34
N MET A 455 -34.90 7.50 3.82
CA MET A 455 -36.14 7.76 4.55
C MET A 455 -35.88 8.46 5.89
N GLY A 456 -34.79 8.07 6.59
CA GLY A 456 -34.40 8.68 7.87
C GLY A 456 -34.01 10.17 7.77
N ARG A 457 -33.47 10.60 6.61
CA ARG A 457 -33.11 12.00 6.34
C ARG A 457 -34.29 12.89 5.90
N LEU A 458 -35.46 12.30 5.65
CA LEU A 458 -36.65 13.09 5.29
C LEU A 458 -37.14 13.92 6.48
N PRO A 459 -37.69 15.12 6.23
CA PRO A 459 -38.45 15.88 7.22
C PRO A 459 -39.57 15.05 7.85
N ASP A 460 -39.89 15.31 9.10
CA ASP A 460 -40.88 14.50 9.87
C ASP A 460 -42.25 14.43 9.19
N ASP A 461 -42.68 15.51 8.56
CA ASP A 461 -43.97 15.59 7.82
C ASP A 461 -43.99 14.71 6.57
N MET A 462 -42.84 14.41 5.98
CA MET A 462 -42.69 13.54 4.82
C MET A 462 -42.38 12.09 5.17
N ARG A 463 -41.78 11.84 6.34
CA ARG A 463 -41.29 10.52 6.76
C ARG A 463 -42.44 9.50 6.89
N GLY A 464 -43.59 9.93 7.42
CA GLY A 464 -44.78 9.07 7.57
C GLY A 464 -45.40 8.58 6.24
N SER A 465 -45.16 9.29 5.13
CA SER A 465 -45.62 8.91 3.81
C SER A 465 -44.58 8.21 2.94
N ALA A 466 -43.33 8.08 3.43
CA ALA A 466 -42.22 7.52 2.68
C ALA A 466 -42.38 6.02 2.43
N LYS A 467 -42.12 5.58 1.20
CA LYS A 467 -42.15 4.18 0.78
C LYS A 467 -40.88 3.86 -0.02
N ALA A 468 -40.30 2.72 0.27
CA ALA A 468 -39.16 2.18 -0.49
C ALA A 468 -39.62 1.04 -1.40
N LEU A 469 -39.14 1.04 -2.64
CA LEU A 469 -39.32 -0.04 -3.61
C LEU A 469 -37.92 -0.52 -4.03
N ILE A 470 -37.63 -1.81 -3.87
CA ILE A 470 -36.39 -2.42 -4.34
C ILE A 470 -36.74 -3.50 -5.36
N ARG A 471 -36.10 -3.44 -6.53
CA ARG A 471 -36.27 -4.44 -7.59
C ARG A 471 -34.92 -4.95 -8.07
N THR A 472 -34.87 -6.25 -8.41
CA THR A 472 -33.71 -6.90 -8.97
C THR A 472 -33.76 -6.89 -10.50
N PHE A 473 -32.62 -6.63 -11.14
CA PHE A 473 -32.47 -6.62 -12.61
C PHE A 473 -31.29 -7.51 -12.98
N PRO A 474 -31.27 -8.08 -14.20
CA PRO A 474 -30.24 -9.01 -14.63
C PRO A 474 -28.86 -8.38 -14.78
N ASN A 475 -28.79 -7.05 -14.95
CA ASN A 475 -27.56 -6.30 -15.14
C ASN A 475 -27.73 -4.83 -14.72
N ARG A 476 -26.60 -4.11 -14.64
CA ARG A 476 -26.55 -2.68 -14.25
C ARG A 476 -27.37 -1.80 -15.19
N ALA A 477 -27.26 -2.01 -16.51
CA ALA A 477 -27.96 -1.16 -17.51
C ALA A 477 -29.48 -1.20 -17.36
N ALA A 478 -30.06 -2.40 -17.12
CA ALA A 478 -31.48 -2.56 -16.87
C ALA A 478 -31.92 -1.90 -15.56
N ALA A 479 -31.15 -2.04 -14.49
CA ALA A 479 -31.40 -1.38 -13.21
C ALA A 479 -31.38 0.16 -13.33
N GLU A 480 -30.37 0.70 -14.03
CA GLU A 480 -30.21 2.12 -14.25
C GLU A 480 -31.35 2.69 -15.16
N ALA A 481 -31.75 1.94 -16.16
CA ALA A 481 -32.89 2.34 -17.02
C ALA A 481 -34.17 2.49 -16.17
N PHE A 482 -34.44 1.53 -15.29
CA PHE A 482 -35.57 1.59 -14.37
C PHE A 482 -35.45 2.76 -13.37
N ALA A 483 -34.27 2.95 -12.77
CA ALA A 483 -34.02 4.03 -11.84
C ALA A 483 -34.18 5.43 -12.48
N ARG A 484 -33.77 5.59 -13.75
CA ARG A 484 -33.94 6.85 -14.50
C ARG A 484 -35.40 7.16 -14.74
N GLN A 485 -36.23 6.18 -15.08
CA GLN A 485 -37.69 6.39 -15.29
C GLN A 485 -38.41 6.80 -14.01
N ALA A 486 -37.86 6.46 -12.87
CA ALA A 486 -38.45 6.79 -11.57
C ALA A 486 -38.04 8.18 -11.04
N ARG A 487 -37.00 8.81 -11.60
CA ARG A 487 -36.61 10.19 -11.26
C ARG A 487 -37.59 11.17 -11.92
N PRO A 488 -37.95 12.28 -11.24
CA PRO A 488 -38.87 13.30 -11.81
C PRO A 488 -38.29 13.98 -13.03
#